data_2aa9fd47e411f6755306eb151e10a972
#
_entry.id   2aa9fd47e411f6755306eb151e10a972
#
_cell.length_a   1.000
_cell.length_b   1.000
_cell.length_c   1.000
_cell.angle_alpha   90.00
_cell.angle_beta   90.00
_cell.angle_gamma   90.00
#
_symmetry.space_group_name_H-M   'P 1'
#
loop_
_entity.id
_entity.type
_entity.pdbx_description
1 polymer ?
#
loop_
_entity_poly.entity_id
_entity_poly.type
_entity_poly.pdbx_seq_one_letter_code
_entity_poly.pdbx_strand_id
1 'polypeptide(L)'
;MPRLSRPAPPAPTVEEDALQAFREAVRDVRPIPARAAPPRKPPPPPRAAFARLDEQQVLQDSLVLGPGELLVETGEELLFRRAHLTDGLLRRLRQGEFAVEGELDLHGLNSLQAREALRLFIRDALRHRCHCVRVIHGKGKRSGPRGPVLKHAVNVWLRHFDQVLAFASARGMDGGTGAIYVLLARQ
;
A
#
# COMPACT_ATOMS: atom_id res chain seq x y z
N MET A 1 -23.01 -67.52 39.96
CA MET A 1 -23.30 -66.21 39.34
C MET A 1 -22.43 -65.20 39.98
N PRO A 2 -21.28 -64.76 39.36
CA PRO A 2 -20.45 -63.71 39.93
C PRO A 2 -21.06 -62.33 39.63
N ARG A 3 -21.12 -61.46 40.62
CA ARG A 3 -21.60 -60.09 40.53
C ARG A 3 -20.54 -59.26 39.79
N LEU A 4 -20.91 -58.73 38.68
CA LEU A 4 -20.10 -57.72 37.93
C LEU A 4 -20.04 -56.42 38.79
N SER A 5 -18.86 -56.06 39.24
CA SER A 5 -18.58 -54.79 39.91
C SER A 5 -18.66 -53.66 38.84
N ARG A 6 -19.43 -52.68 39.17
CA ARG A 6 -19.58 -51.43 38.39
C ARG A 6 -18.24 -50.64 38.42
N PRO A 7 -17.69 -50.21 37.28
CA PRO A 7 -16.45 -49.40 37.31
C PRO A 7 -16.67 -48.08 38.04
N ALA A 8 -15.68 -47.69 38.77
CA ALA A 8 -15.66 -46.41 39.49
C ALA A 8 -15.66 -45.25 38.44
N PRO A 9 -16.27 -44.09 38.80
CA PRO A 9 -16.25 -42.92 37.92
C PRO A 9 -14.79 -42.44 37.77
N PRO A 10 -14.41 -41.90 36.59
CA PRO A 10 -13.08 -41.33 36.36
C PRO A 10 -12.82 -40.17 37.33
N ALA A 11 -11.56 -40.05 37.78
CA ALA A 11 -11.14 -38.94 38.61
C ALA A 11 -11.30 -37.60 37.87
N PRO A 12 -11.74 -36.53 38.55
CA PRO A 12 -11.93 -35.23 37.94
C PRO A 12 -10.63 -34.73 37.31
N THR A 13 -10.73 -34.14 36.11
CA THR A 13 -9.60 -33.54 35.43
C THR A 13 -9.21 -32.21 36.09
N VAL A 14 -7.95 -31.81 35.98
CA VAL A 14 -7.42 -30.56 36.60
C VAL A 14 -8.26 -29.32 36.22
N GLU A 15 -8.92 -29.34 35.08
CA GLU A 15 -9.84 -28.28 34.61
C GLU A 15 -11.18 -28.28 35.39
N GLU A 16 -11.69 -29.45 35.76
CA GLU A 16 -12.93 -29.59 36.56
C GLU A 16 -12.72 -29.13 38.00
N ASP A 17 -11.57 -29.44 38.58
CA ASP A 17 -11.20 -28.95 39.93
C ASP A 17 -11.01 -27.46 39.97
N ALA A 18 -10.40 -26.85 38.92
CA ALA A 18 -10.24 -25.41 38.79
C ALA A 18 -11.59 -24.69 38.62
N LEU A 19 -12.50 -25.27 37.86
CA LEU A 19 -13.86 -24.75 37.69
C LEU A 19 -14.70 -24.81 38.95
N GLN A 20 -14.53 -25.89 39.77
CA GLN A 20 -15.19 -26.02 41.06
C GLN A 20 -14.63 -25.01 42.06
N ALA A 21 -13.32 -24.89 42.17
CA ALA A 21 -12.67 -23.89 43.05
C ALA A 21 -13.10 -22.46 42.69
N PHE A 22 -13.22 -22.15 41.38
CA PHE A 22 -13.74 -20.84 40.93
C PHE A 22 -15.18 -20.64 41.36
N ARG A 23 -16.06 -21.64 41.19
CA ARG A 23 -17.48 -21.54 41.57
C ARG A 23 -17.67 -21.34 43.06
N GLU A 24 -16.82 -22.00 43.88
CA GLU A 24 -16.81 -21.82 45.33
C GLU A 24 -16.34 -20.41 45.72
N ALA A 25 -15.28 -19.91 45.08
CA ALA A 25 -14.74 -18.58 45.36
C ALA A 25 -15.70 -17.44 45.00
N VAL A 26 -16.61 -17.64 44.00
CA VAL A 26 -17.59 -16.66 43.60
C VAL A 26 -19.01 -16.89 44.16
N ARG A 27 -19.17 -17.84 45.09
CA ARG A 27 -20.50 -18.22 45.63
C ARG A 27 -21.23 -17.06 46.30
N ASP A 28 -20.50 -16.15 46.93
CA ASP A 28 -21.04 -15.00 47.65
C ASP A 28 -21.09 -13.74 46.81
N VAL A 29 -20.64 -13.81 45.53
CA VAL A 29 -20.65 -12.68 44.62
C VAL A 29 -22.05 -12.52 44.01
N ARG A 30 -22.69 -11.40 44.29
CA ARG A 30 -23.97 -11.05 43.69
C ARG A 30 -23.74 -10.56 42.25
N PRO A 31 -24.25 -11.25 41.22
CA PRO A 31 -24.07 -10.79 39.82
C PRO A 31 -24.61 -9.35 39.67
N ILE A 32 -23.77 -8.47 39.18
CA ILE A 32 -24.23 -7.12 38.80
C ILE A 32 -25.21 -7.30 37.64
N PRO A 33 -26.48 -6.79 37.76
CA PRO A 33 -27.42 -6.91 36.67
C PRO A 33 -26.80 -6.24 35.43
N ALA A 34 -26.59 -7.01 34.36
CA ALA A 34 -26.09 -6.50 33.11
C ALA A 34 -27.13 -5.47 32.61
N ARG A 35 -26.79 -4.19 32.80
CA ARG A 35 -27.57 -3.11 32.21
C ARG A 35 -27.45 -3.31 30.70
N ALA A 36 -28.54 -3.70 30.06
CA ALA A 36 -28.56 -3.89 28.62
C ALA A 36 -27.94 -2.66 27.95
N ALA A 37 -26.76 -2.82 27.39
CA ALA A 37 -26.14 -1.72 26.63
C ALA A 37 -27.12 -1.34 25.52
N PRO A 38 -27.43 -0.05 25.34
CA PRO A 38 -28.30 0.35 24.24
C PRO A 38 -27.73 -0.21 22.93
N PRO A 39 -28.57 -0.68 22.00
CA PRO A 39 -28.13 -1.26 20.76
C PRO A 39 -27.18 -0.28 20.07
N ARG A 40 -25.91 -0.69 19.87
CA ARG A 40 -24.94 0.13 19.15
C ARG A 40 -25.49 0.32 17.73
N LYS A 41 -25.77 1.57 17.37
CA LYS A 41 -26.07 1.91 15.98
C LYS A 41 -24.96 1.33 15.09
N PRO A 42 -25.31 0.63 14.01
CA PRO A 42 -24.29 0.14 13.09
C PRO A 42 -23.39 1.31 12.66
N PRO A 43 -22.07 1.13 12.59
CA PRO A 43 -21.19 2.19 12.14
C PRO A 43 -21.66 2.66 10.76
N PRO A 44 -21.69 3.97 10.49
CA PRO A 44 -22.07 4.47 9.18
C PRO A 44 -21.18 3.80 8.12
N PRO A 45 -21.72 3.44 6.95
CA PRO A 45 -20.93 2.83 5.91
C PRO A 45 -19.74 3.76 5.58
N PRO A 46 -18.53 3.22 5.37
CA PRO A 46 -17.35 4.02 5.05
C PRO A 46 -17.68 4.89 3.83
N ARG A 47 -17.75 6.20 4.05
CA ARG A 47 -17.99 7.14 2.96
C ARG A 47 -16.73 7.21 2.13
N ALA A 48 -16.72 6.50 1.01
CA ALA A 48 -15.66 6.55 0.00
C ALA A 48 -15.66 7.88 -0.80
N ALA A 49 -16.09 9.00 -0.18
CA ALA A 49 -16.14 10.29 -0.84
C ALA A 49 -14.76 10.73 -1.34
N PHE A 50 -13.72 10.54 -0.54
CA PHE A 50 -12.34 10.86 -0.94
C PHE A 50 -11.83 9.92 -2.04
N ALA A 51 -12.18 8.64 -2.00
CA ALA A 51 -11.78 7.70 -3.04
C ALA A 51 -12.42 8.01 -4.41
N ARG A 52 -13.65 8.54 -4.43
CA ARG A 52 -14.31 8.98 -5.68
C ARG A 52 -13.70 10.26 -6.23
N LEU A 53 -13.34 11.21 -5.37
CA LEU A 53 -12.64 12.42 -5.77
C LEU A 53 -11.24 12.10 -6.32
N ASP A 54 -10.52 11.17 -5.69
CA ASP A 54 -9.22 10.67 -6.15
C ASP A 54 -9.34 10.01 -7.53
N GLU A 55 -10.37 9.18 -7.76
CA GLU A 55 -10.62 8.55 -9.07
C GLU A 55 -10.92 9.57 -10.16
N GLN A 56 -11.76 10.56 -9.87
CA GLN A 56 -12.10 11.62 -10.82
C GLN A 56 -10.86 12.46 -11.18
N GLN A 57 -10.02 12.75 -10.20
CA GLN A 57 -8.81 13.53 -10.41
C GLN A 57 -7.77 12.76 -11.24
N VAL A 58 -7.56 11.46 -10.96
CA VAL A 58 -6.68 10.60 -11.77
C VAL A 58 -7.20 10.45 -13.19
N LEU A 59 -8.52 10.32 -13.38
CA LEU A 59 -9.12 10.27 -14.72
C LEU A 59 -8.95 11.59 -15.49
N GLN A 60 -9.15 12.73 -14.84
CA GLN A 60 -8.91 14.04 -15.45
C GLN A 60 -7.44 14.24 -15.82
N ASP A 61 -6.52 13.85 -14.92
CA ASP A 61 -5.08 13.92 -15.16
C ASP A 61 -4.65 12.98 -16.32
N SER A 62 -5.34 11.83 -16.51
CA SER A 62 -5.08 10.89 -17.61
C SER A 62 -5.52 11.40 -18.99
N LEU A 63 -6.50 12.28 -19.05
CA LEU A 63 -7.00 12.84 -20.32
C LEU A 63 -6.09 13.92 -20.91
N VAL A 64 -5.08 14.38 -20.17
CA VAL A 64 -4.13 15.44 -20.58
C VAL A 64 -2.86 14.88 -21.23
N LEU A 65 -2.83 13.59 -21.59
CA LEU A 65 -1.70 12.97 -22.29
C LEU A 65 -1.53 13.57 -23.70
N GLY A 66 -0.43 14.29 -23.90
CA GLY A 66 -0.11 14.90 -25.20
C GLY A 66 0.27 13.87 -26.27
N PRO A 67 0.04 14.19 -27.59
CA PRO A 67 0.46 13.32 -28.67
C PRO A 67 2.00 13.25 -28.74
N GLY A 68 2.56 12.08 -28.60
CA GLY A 68 4.02 11.81 -28.73
C GLY A 68 4.64 10.99 -27.60
N GLU A 69 3.88 10.59 -26.60
CA GLU A 69 4.36 9.77 -25.51
C GLU A 69 4.18 8.28 -25.86
N LEU A 70 5.29 7.58 -26.09
CA LEU A 70 5.30 6.13 -26.28
C LEU A 70 4.91 5.44 -24.97
N LEU A 71 3.65 5.00 -24.90
CA LEU A 71 3.14 4.10 -23.87
C LEU A 71 3.60 2.68 -24.19
N VAL A 72 4.62 2.19 -23.50
CA VAL A 72 4.88 0.76 -23.43
C VAL A 72 4.48 0.29 -22.03
N GLU A 73 3.18 0.13 -21.83
CA GLU A 73 2.67 -0.59 -20.65
C GLU A 73 2.56 -2.06 -21.00
N THR A 74 3.58 -2.84 -20.68
CA THR A 74 3.50 -4.30 -20.66
C THR A 74 3.08 -4.73 -19.25
N GLY A 75 1.77 -4.88 -19.04
CA GLY A 75 1.20 -5.51 -17.86
C GLY A 75 1.52 -4.82 -16.52
N GLU A 76 2.48 -5.34 -15.76
CA GLU A 76 2.77 -4.84 -14.41
C GLU A 76 3.92 -3.82 -14.34
N GLU A 77 4.70 -3.63 -15.40
CA GLU A 77 5.84 -2.71 -15.40
C GLU A 77 5.46 -1.32 -15.90
N LEU A 78 5.97 -0.28 -15.21
CA LEU A 78 5.89 1.10 -15.67
C LEU A 78 7.13 1.44 -16.48
N LEU A 79 6.93 2.06 -17.64
CA LEU A 79 8.00 2.47 -18.53
C LEU A 79 7.60 3.77 -19.24
N PHE A 80 8.46 4.78 -19.18
CA PHE A 80 8.24 6.07 -19.83
C PHE A 80 9.57 6.70 -20.23
N ARG A 81 9.63 7.36 -21.36
CA ARG A 81 10.71 8.26 -21.75
C ARG A 81 10.20 9.39 -22.63
N ARG A 82 10.86 10.52 -22.58
CA ARG A 82 10.64 11.61 -23.52
C ARG A 82 11.15 11.22 -24.92
N ALA A 83 10.48 11.70 -25.97
CA ALA A 83 10.75 11.31 -27.37
C ALA A 83 12.22 11.55 -27.82
N HIS A 84 12.87 12.56 -27.25
CA HIS A 84 14.26 12.91 -27.58
C HIS A 84 15.31 12.00 -26.94
N LEU A 85 14.92 11.08 -26.07
CA LEU A 85 15.82 10.16 -25.40
C LEU A 85 15.91 8.83 -26.14
N THR A 86 17.08 8.18 -26.04
CA THR A 86 17.32 6.89 -26.69
C THR A 86 16.76 5.73 -25.87
N ASP A 87 16.38 4.64 -26.53
CA ASP A 87 15.98 3.39 -25.88
C ASP A 87 17.13 2.78 -25.06
N GLY A 88 18.36 3.02 -25.43
CA GLY A 88 19.55 2.60 -24.67
C GLY A 88 19.59 3.21 -23.28
N LEU A 89 19.25 4.49 -23.13
CA LEU A 89 19.22 5.16 -21.84
C LEU A 89 18.11 4.57 -20.95
N LEU A 90 16.94 4.31 -21.52
CA LEU A 90 15.84 3.69 -20.79
C LEU A 90 16.17 2.27 -20.32
N ARG A 91 16.88 1.49 -21.16
CA ARG A 91 17.37 0.15 -20.80
C ARG A 91 18.32 0.22 -19.62
N ARG A 92 19.31 1.13 -19.67
CA ARG A 92 20.26 1.36 -18.58
C ARG A 92 19.55 1.78 -17.27
N LEU A 93 18.53 2.64 -17.37
CA LEU A 93 17.72 3.03 -16.20
C LEU A 93 17.04 1.81 -15.60
N ARG A 94 16.40 0.98 -16.41
CA ARG A 94 15.74 -0.25 -15.99
C ARG A 94 16.73 -1.26 -15.36
N GLN A 95 17.96 -1.32 -15.87
CA GLN A 95 19.03 -2.15 -15.33
C GLN A 95 19.61 -1.59 -14.02
N GLY A 96 19.18 -0.40 -13.57
CA GLY A 96 19.66 0.24 -12.34
C GLY A 96 21.13 0.65 -12.44
N GLU A 97 21.61 1.04 -13.62
CA GLU A 97 22.98 1.49 -13.83
C GLU A 97 23.23 2.92 -13.35
N PHE A 98 22.17 3.63 -12.98
CA PHE A 98 22.29 4.97 -12.43
C PHE A 98 22.35 4.91 -10.90
N ALA A 99 23.25 5.70 -10.31
CA ALA A 99 23.29 5.86 -8.85
C ALA A 99 21.99 6.52 -8.37
N VAL A 100 21.31 5.90 -7.41
CA VAL A 100 20.12 6.46 -6.77
C VAL A 100 20.57 7.48 -5.73
N GLU A 101 20.29 8.76 -5.98
CA GLU A 101 20.74 9.89 -5.15
C GLU A 101 19.68 10.38 -4.18
N GLY A 102 18.44 9.87 -4.30
CA GLY A 102 17.33 10.17 -3.39
C GLY A 102 16.24 9.12 -3.47
N GLU A 103 15.48 9.00 -2.38
CA GLU A 103 14.39 8.03 -2.27
C GLU A 103 13.15 8.66 -1.63
N LEU A 104 11.99 8.33 -2.17
CA LEU A 104 10.68 8.70 -1.63
C LEU A 104 9.82 7.47 -1.47
N ASP A 105 9.30 7.27 -0.28
CA ASP A 105 8.34 6.22 0.01
C ASP A 105 6.92 6.80 0.15
N LEU A 106 6.04 6.34 -0.76
CA LEU A 106 4.62 6.75 -0.81
C LEU A 106 3.68 5.65 -0.31
N HIS A 107 4.21 4.48 0.07
CA HIS A 107 3.35 3.37 0.47
C HIS A 107 2.50 3.75 1.69
N GLY A 108 1.20 3.38 1.65
CA GLY A 108 0.28 3.66 2.75
C GLY A 108 -0.27 5.09 2.78
N LEU A 109 0.23 6.01 1.94
CA LEU A 109 -0.35 7.34 1.78
C LEU A 109 -1.64 7.29 0.95
N ASN A 110 -2.55 8.23 1.20
CA ASN A 110 -3.65 8.47 0.27
C ASN A 110 -3.15 9.27 -0.96
N SER A 111 -3.95 9.32 -2.03
CA SER A 111 -3.56 9.95 -3.30
C SER A 111 -3.19 11.42 -3.14
N LEU A 112 -3.93 12.19 -2.34
CA LEU A 112 -3.65 13.61 -2.12
C LEU A 112 -2.31 13.82 -1.41
N GLN A 113 -2.04 13.06 -0.35
CA GLN A 113 -0.78 13.11 0.40
C GLN A 113 0.40 12.68 -0.48
N ALA A 114 0.21 11.59 -1.24
CA ALA A 114 1.23 11.06 -2.14
C ALA A 114 1.59 12.06 -3.25
N ARG A 115 0.59 12.75 -3.83
CA ARG A 115 0.81 13.78 -4.85
C ARG A 115 1.64 14.94 -4.31
N GLU A 116 1.29 15.45 -3.13
CA GLU A 116 2.02 16.56 -2.52
C GLU A 116 3.44 16.15 -2.12
N ALA A 117 3.60 14.96 -1.52
CA ALA A 117 4.92 14.42 -1.17
C ALA A 117 5.81 14.26 -2.41
N LEU A 118 5.26 13.70 -3.51
CA LEU A 118 5.98 13.56 -4.76
C LEU A 118 6.39 14.91 -5.35
N ARG A 119 5.49 15.89 -5.35
CA ARG A 119 5.77 17.25 -5.85
C ARG A 119 6.91 17.92 -5.10
N LEU A 120 6.88 17.85 -3.77
CA LEU A 120 7.92 18.40 -2.91
C LEU A 120 9.27 17.69 -3.13
N PHE A 121 9.24 16.36 -3.20
CA PHE A 121 10.43 15.55 -3.39
C PHE A 121 11.11 15.81 -4.73
N ILE A 122 10.38 15.84 -5.84
CA ILE A 122 10.95 16.14 -7.17
C ILE A 122 11.59 17.54 -7.17
N ARG A 123 10.92 18.54 -6.59
CA ARG A 123 11.46 19.89 -6.48
C ARG A 123 12.77 19.92 -5.67
N ASP A 124 12.83 19.20 -4.57
CA ASP A 124 14.01 19.15 -3.72
C ASP A 124 15.15 18.35 -4.38
N ALA A 125 14.85 17.25 -5.06
CA ALA A 125 15.82 16.49 -5.84
C ALA A 125 16.47 17.34 -6.92
N LEU A 126 15.69 18.17 -7.63
CA LEU A 126 16.20 19.11 -8.62
C LEU A 126 17.11 20.18 -8.00
N ARG A 127 16.76 20.73 -6.84
CA ARG A 127 17.59 21.69 -6.11
C ARG A 127 18.94 21.12 -5.71
N HIS A 128 18.94 19.83 -5.30
CA HIS A 128 20.17 19.11 -4.94
C HIS A 128 20.89 18.52 -6.16
N ARG A 129 20.42 18.82 -7.37
CA ARG A 129 20.99 18.31 -8.64
C ARG A 129 21.03 16.80 -8.74
N CYS A 130 20.12 16.11 -8.07
CA CYS A 130 19.97 14.67 -8.21
C CYS A 130 19.60 14.33 -9.65
N HIS A 131 20.29 13.33 -10.21
CA HIS A 131 20.04 12.88 -11.58
C HIS A 131 19.12 11.67 -11.64
N CYS A 132 19.23 10.77 -10.68
CA CYS A 132 18.37 9.59 -10.60
C CYS A 132 17.83 9.43 -9.17
N VAL A 133 16.52 9.27 -9.04
CA VAL A 133 15.87 9.05 -7.76
C VAL A 133 14.97 7.82 -7.82
N ARG A 134 14.67 7.24 -6.66
CA ARG A 134 13.74 6.11 -6.53
C ARG A 134 12.45 6.56 -5.85
N VAL A 135 11.30 6.13 -6.41
CA VAL A 135 9.99 6.38 -5.82
C VAL A 135 9.30 5.03 -5.58
N ILE A 136 8.93 4.77 -4.33
CA ILE A 136 8.25 3.56 -3.88
C ILE A 136 6.77 3.85 -3.72
N HIS A 137 5.94 3.31 -4.62
CA HIS A 137 4.49 3.49 -4.59
C HIS A 137 3.73 2.26 -4.05
N GLY A 138 4.47 1.17 -3.82
CA GLY A 138 3.92 -0.11 -3.37
C GLY A 138 3.26 -0.92 -4.49
N LYS A 139 3.10 -2.21 -4.24
CA LYS A 139 2.51 -3.18 -5.19
C LYS A 139 0.98 -3.16 -5.20
N GLY A 140 0.34 -2.35 -4.35
CA GLY A 140 -1.12 -2.24 -4.30
C GLY A 140 -1.85 -3.46 -3.74
N LYS A 141 -1.17 -4.40 -3.07
CA LYS A 141 -1.79 -5.62 -2.51
C LYS A 141 -2.90 -5.35 -1.49
N ARG A 142 -2.92 -4.17 -0.89
CA ARG A 142 -3.94 -3.73 0.08
C ARG A 142 -5.01 -2.82 -0.52
N SER A 143 -4.93 -2.50 -1.81
CA SER A 143 -5.87 -1.57 -2.47
C SER A 143 -7.21 -2.23 -2.86
N GLY A 144 -7.44 -3.50 -2.50
CA GLY A 144 -8.67 -4.23 -2.79
C GLY A 144 -8.91 -4.43 -4.29
N PRO A 145 -10.19 -4.55 -4.71
CA PRO A 145 -10.56 -4.85 -6.11
C PRO A 145 -10.12 -3.79 -7.13
N ARG A 146 -9.76 -2.60 -6.66
CA ARG A 146 -9.36 -1.46 -7.52
C ARG A 146 -7.92 -1.51 -8.00
N GLY A 147 -7.13 -2.48 -7.54
CA GLY A 147 -5.73 -2.60 -7.92
C GLY A 147 -4.81 -1.50 -7.35
N PRO A 148 -3.62 -1.31 -7.90
CA PRO A 148 -2.58 -0.43 -7.35
C PRO A 148 -2.80 1.05 -7.70
N VAL A 149 -3.70 1.73 -6.98
CA VAL A 149 -4.10 3.13 -7.23
C VAL A 149 -2.90 4.08 -7.31
N LEU A 150 -1.97 4.02 -6.35
CA LEU A 150 -0.80 4.91 -6.34
C LEU A 150 0.15 4.66 -7.52
N LYS A 151 0.26 3.43 -8.00
CA LYS A 151 1.07 3.10 -9.18
C LYS A 151 0.59 3.87 -10.42
N HIS A 152 -0.72 3.82 -10.69
CA HIS A 152 -1.32 4.55 -11.82
C HIS A 152 -1.22 6.07 -11.62
N ALA A 153 -1.50 6.56 -10.42
CA ALA A 153 -1.42 7.98 -10.11
C ALA A 153 0.01 8.53 -10.29
N VAL A 154 1.02 7.86 -9.77
CA VAL A 154 2.44 8.24 -9.91
C VAL A 154 2.88 8.24 -11.37
N ASN A 155 2.45 7.24 -12.18
CA ASN A 155 2.70 7.19 -13.62
C ASN A 155 2.19 8.46 -14.32
N VAL A 156 0.96 8.86 -14.01
CA VAL A 156 0.36 10.08 -14.60
C VAL A 156 1.06 11.33 -14.09
N TRP A 157 1.26 11.47 -12.79
CA TRP A 157 1.84 12.67 -12.21
C TRP A 157 3.27 12.94 -12.67
N LEU A 158 4.12 11.91 -12.76
CA LEU A 158 5.51 12.09 -13.19
C LEU A 158 5.63 12.60 -14.62
N ARG A 159 4.70 12.28 -15.49
CA ARG A 159 4.69 12.77 -16.89
C ARG A 159 4.45 14.28 -16.99
N HIS A 160 3.76 14.86 -16.01
CA HIS A 160 3.50 16.31 -15.95
C HIS A 160 4.70 17.15 -15.50
N PHE A 161 5.76 16.54 -14.99
CA PHE A 161 6.99 17.25 -14.66
C PHE A 161 7.91 17.31 -15.87
N ASP A 162 8.11 18.48 -16.45
CA ASP A 162 9.01 18.66 -17.61
C ASP A 162 10.43 18.20 -17.35
N GLN A 163 10.85 18.27 -16.09
CA GLN A 163 12.18 17.84 -15.63
C GLN A 163 12.33 16.31 -15.51
N VAL A 164 11.23 15.56 -15.54
CA VAL A 164 11.27 14.09 -15.60
C VAL A 164 11.55 13.68 -17.03
N LEU A 165 12.70 13.08 -17.26
CA LEU A 165 13.18 12.64 -18.56
C LEU A 165 12.69 11.23 -18.91
N ALA A 166 12.79 10.33 -17.94
CA ALA A 166 12.37 8.94 -18.07
C ALA A 166 12.07 8.34 -16.70
N PHE A 167 11.25 7.30 -16.67
CA PHE A 167 11.14 6.42 -15.50
C PHE A 167 10.90 4.98 -15.92
N ALA A 168 11.32 4.06 -15.07
CA ALA A 168 11.17 2.61 -15.29
C ALA A 168 10.95 1.89 -13.96
N SER A 169 10.19 0.80 -13.97
CA SER A 169 10.07 -0.09 -12.82
C SER A 169 11.45 -0.53 -12.33
N ALA A 170 11.65 -0.51 -11.02
CA ALA A 170 12.91 -0.87 -10.40
C ALA A 170 13.20 -2.37 -10.52
N ARG A 171 14.44 -2.77 -10.30
CA ARG A 171 14.83 -4.18 -10.22
C ARG A 171 14.14 -4.86 -9.04
N GLY A 172 14.04 -6.18 -9.09
CA GLY A 172 13.40 -6.96 -8.02
C GLY A 172 13.97 -6.69 -6.63
N MET A 173 15.29 -6.51 -6.51
CA MET A 173 16.00 -6.18 -5.27
C MET A 173 15.72 -4.74 -4.78
N ASP A 174 15.31 -3.84 -5.65
CA ASP A 174 15.04 -2.43 -5.37
C ASP A 174 13.55 -2.11 -5.28
N GLY A 175 12.70 -3.13 -5.11
CA GLY A 175 11.25 -3.00 -4.96
C GLY A 175 10.42 -3.56 -6.12
N GLY A 176 11.04 -3.86 -7.26
CA GLY A 176 10.37 -4.45 -8.44
C GLY A 176 9.23 -3.57 -8.95
N THR A 177 8.08 -4.19 -9.26
CA THR A 177 6.89 -3.48 -9.75
C THR A 177 6.22 -2.55 -8.73
N GLY A 178 6.74 -2.49 -7.48
CA GLY A 178 6.28 -1.58 -6.44
C GLY A 178 7.10 -0.30 -6.31
N ALA A 179 8.19 -0.16 -7.09
CA ALA A 179 9.05 1.01 -7.12
C ALA A 179 9.47 1.36 -8.55
N ILE A 180 9.88 2.59 -8.75
CA ILE A 180 10.39 3.09 -10.03
C ILE A 180 11.66 3.91 -9.83
N TYR A 181 12.57 3.83 -10.78
CA TYR A 181 13.64 4.79 -10.95
C TYR A 181 13.16 5.94 -11.82
N VAL A 182 13.47 7.15 -11.42
CA VAL A 182 13.09 8.38 -12.15
C VAL A 182 14.37 9.12 -12.51
N LEU A 183 14.54 9.37 -13.80
CA LEU A 183 15.66 10.15 -14.33
C LEU A 183 15.25 11.60 -14.48
N LEU A 184 16.01 12.51 -13.87
CA LEU A 184 15.76 13.94 -13.87
C LEU A 184 16.74 14.69 -14.78
N ALA A 185 16.26 15.78 -15.36
CA ALA A 185 17.09 16.69 -16.13
C ALA A 185 18.14 17.35 -15.23
N ARG A 186 19.39 17.43 -15.70
CA ARG A 186 20.41 18.24 -15.06
C ARG A 186 20.13 19.72 -15.33
N GLN A 187 20.01 20.49 -14.29
CA GLN A 187 20.02 21.94 -14.36
C GLN A 187 21.45 22.46 -14.34
#